data_0ab9d03b6143788f403a4d2e45d23ac2
#
_entry.id   0ab9d03b6143788f403a4d2e45d23ac2
#
_cell.length_a   1.000
_cell.length_b   1.000
_cell.length_c   1.000
_cell.angle_alpha   90.00
_cell.angle_beta   90.00
_cell.angle_gamma   90.00
#
_symmetry.space_group_name_H-M   'P 1'
#
loop_
_entity.id
_entity.type
_entity.pdbx_description
1 polymer ?
#
loop_
_entity_poly.entity_id
_entity_poly.type
_entity_poly.pdbx_seq_one_letter_code
_entity_poly.pdbx_strand_id
1 'polypeptide(L)'
;MYYTYWEARFTVGFDPQTGKQIQRSISGKTQKEVAQKLREITTELDQGSYQEPTKMTLGEWLDIWLKEYSANLKPMTQQTYSEQVGNHIKPELGRIKLKDLKTHMIQCFYNSMVNGNRPLSAKTIKNIHGVLHRALQQAVSNNLLRDNPATACVLPKVQKPERVSCN
;
A
#
# COMPACT_ATOMS: atom_id res chain seq x y z
N MET A 1 31.69 5.90 20.70
CA MET A 1 30.80 7.02 20.34
C MET A 1 29.42 6.70 20.89
N TYR A 2 28.95 7.41 21.91
CA TYR A 2 27.62 7.22 22.46
C TYR A 2 26.63 8.08 21.65
N TYR A 3 25.69 7.43 20.94
CA TYR A 3 24.63 8.15 20.26
C TYR A 3 23.51 8.42 21.28
N THR A 4 23.30 9.67 21.62
CA THR A 4 22.20 10.09 22.49
C THR A 4 20.92 10.18 21.64
N TYR A 5 20.00 9.25 21.86
CA TYR A 5 18.66 9.33 21.28
C TYR A 5 17.69 9.87 22.31
N TRP A 6 16.82 10.75 21.86
CA TRP A 6 15.67 11.19 22.64
C TRP A 6 14.49 10.28 22.35
N GLU A 7 13.81 9.82 23.39
CA GLU A 7 12.64 8.95 23.29
C GLU A 7 11.48 9.59 24.04
N ALA A 8 10.28 9.57 23.44
CA ALA A 8 9.03 9.92 24.10
C ALA A 8 8.03 8.77 23.96
N ARG A 9 7.24 8.53 24.99
CA ARG A 9 6.19 7.51 25.01
C ARG A 9 4.83 8.19 25.00
N PHE A 10 3.89 7.59 24.28
CA PHE A 10 2.51 8.06 24.23
C PHE A 10 1.55 6.88 24.24
N THR A 11 0.31 7.11 24.68
CA THR A 11 -0.73 6.10 24.74
C THR A 11 -1.58 6.20 23.49
N VAL A 12 -1.71 5.09 22.77
CA VAL A 12 -2.55 5.01 21.54
C VAL A 12 -3.99 4.66 21.90
N GLY A 13 -4.20 3.93 22.98
CA GLY A 13 -5.52 3.46 23.41
C GLY A 13 -5.41 2.43 24.53
N PHE A 14 -6.50 1.71 24.75
CA PHE A 14 -6.58 0.63 25.74
C PHE A 14 -6.94 -0.67 25.02
N ASP A 15 -6.33 -1.76 25.44
CA ASP A 15 -6.67 -3.10 24.96
C ASP A 15 -8.09 -3.45 25.45
N PRO A 16 -9.03 -3.73 24.53
CA PRO A 16 -10.41 -4.02 24.90
C PRO A 16 -10.60 -5.31 25.71
N GLN A 17 -9.62 -6.24 25.66
CA GLN A 17 -9.70 -7.51 26.41
C GLN A 17 -9.07 -7.40 27.80
N THR A 18 -7.97 -6.67 27.93
CA THR A 18 -7.20 -6.63 29.16
C THR A 18 -7.30 -5.27 29.92
N GLY A 19 -7.86 -4.24 29.30
CA GLY A 19 -7.95 -2.88 29.87
C GLY A 19 -6.59 -2.18 30.02
N LYS A 20 -5.49 -2.78 29.56
CA LYS A 20 -4.15 -2.22 29.69
C LYS A 20 -3.91 -1.13 28.63
N GLN A 21 -3.15 -0.11 29.01
CA GLN A 21 -2.73 0.95 28.08
C GLN A 21 -1.81 0.40 27.00
N ILE A 22 -2.15 0.66 25.75
CA ILE A 22 -1.27 0.40 24.60
C ILE A 22 -0.37 1.62 24.43
N GLN A 23 0.89 1.48 24.83
CA GLN A 23 1.89 2.53 24.73
C GLN A 23 2.80 2.29 23.51
N ARG A 24 3.20 3.39 22.87
CA ARG A 24 4.19 3.41 21.79
C ARG A 24 5.26 4.44 22.11
N SER A 25 6.45 4.22 21.56
CA SER A 25 7.56 5.15 21.69
C SER A 25 7.97 5.71 20.33
N ILE A 26 8.39 6.95 20.34
CA ILE A 26 9.03 7.63 19.22
C ILE A 26 10.43 8.07 19.65
N SER A 27 11.37 7.98 18.73
CA SER A 27 12.73 8.41 18.96
C SER A 27 13.20 9.38 17.88
N GLY A 28 14.16 10.20 18.23
CA GLY A 28 14.78 11.17 17.32
C GLY A 28 16.17 11.57 17.78
N LYS A 29 16.91 12.19 16.88
CA LYS A 29 18.28 12.67 17.18
C LYS A 29 18.28 13.90 18.08
N THR A 30 17.21 14.67 18.09
CA THR A 30 17.09 15.89 18.90
C THR A 30 15.77 15.91 19.67
N GLN A 31 15.77 16.59 20.81
CA GLN A 31 14.56 16.79 21.61
C GLN A 31 13.46 17.52 20.84
N LYS A 32 13.84 18.49 20.01
CA LYS A 32 12.91 19.27 19.19
C LYS A 32 12.19 18.38 18.16
N GLU A 33 12.92 17.46 17.52
CA GLU A 33 12.35 16.49 16.56
C GLU A 33 11.33 15.57 17.22
N VAL A 34 11.67 15.04 18.41
CA VAL A 34 10.77 14.16 19.17
C VAL A 34 9.52 14.90 19.62
N ALA A 35 9.68 16.15 20.11
CA ALA A 35 8.56 16.99 20.54
C ALA A 35 7.61 17.33 19.35
N GLN A 36 8.16 17.58 18.17
CA GLN A 36 7.36 17.85 16.98
C GLN A 36 6.57 16.60 16.56
N LYS A 37 7.23 15.45 16.44
CA LYS A 37 6.58 14.16 16.13
C LYS A 37 5.48 13.82 17.14
N LEU A 38 5.74 14.07 18.42
CA LEU A 38 4.76 13.82 19.47
C LEU A 38 3.51 14.68 19.30
N ARG A 39 3.67 15.97 18.98
CA ARG A 39 2.53 16.88 18.71
C ARG A 39 1.70 16.42 17.51
N GLU A 40 2.36 16.04 16.42
CA GLU A 40 1.69 15.54 15.21
C GLU A 40 0.86 14.30 15.55
N ILE A 41 1.45 13.32 16.24
CA ILE A 41 0.76 12.09 16.64
C ILE A 41 -0.37 12.38 17.63
N THR A 42 -0.18 13.26 18.59
CA THR A 42 -1.23 13.62 19.57
C THR A 42 -2.42 14.27 18.85
N THR A 43 -2.15 15.15 17.87
CA THR A 43 -3.20 15.76 17.06
C THR A 43 -3.97 14.72 16.23
N GLU A 44 -3.26 13.75 15.66
CA GLU A 44 -3.88 12.64 14.89
C GLU A 44 -4.73 11.73 15.81
N LEU A 45 -4.27 11.48 17.04
CA LEU A 45 -5.02 10.72 18.03
C LEU A 45 -6.32 11.45 18.46
N ASP A 46 -6.23 12.75 18.73
CA ASP A 46 -7.38 13.58 19.13
C ASP A 46 -8.43 13.69 18.00
N GLN A 47 -7.96 13.68 16.73
CA GLN A 47 -8.82 13.67 15.54
C GLN A 47 -9.32 12.28 15.16
N GLY A 48 -8.90 11.22 15.85
CA GLY A 48 -9.21 9.83 15.50
C GLY A 48 -8.61 9.38 14.16
N SER A 49 -7.66 10.12 13.63
CA SER A 49 -7.00 9.84 12.34
C SER A 49 -5.66 9.11 12.49
N TYR A 50 -5.24 8.83 13.72
CA TYR A 50 -4.00 8.10 13.99
C TYR A 50 -4.07 6.69 13.44
N GLN A 51 -3.11 6.35 12.60
CA GLN A 51 -2.91 5.00 12.08
C GLN A 51 -1.61 4.43 12.61
N GLU A 52 -1.70 3.26 13.25
CA GLU A 52 -0.50 2.59 13.72
C GLU A 52 0.38 2.17 12.51
N PRO A 53 1.68 2.54 12.50
CA PRO A 53 2.56 2.15 11.41
C PRO A 53 2.66 0.62 11.33
N THR A 54 1.96 0.02 10.39
CA THR A 54 2.04 -1.42 10.15
C THR A 54 3.44 -1.79 9.65
N LYS A 55 3.99 -2.87 10.18
CA LYS A 55 5.22 -3.48 9.65
C LYS A 55 4.94 -4.37 8.43
N MET A 56 3.66 -4.59 8.13
CA MET A 56 3.20 -5.45 7.05
C MET A 56 3.71 -4.96 5.69
N THR A 57 4.21 -5.89 4.89
CA THR A 57 4.61 -5.65 3.51
C THR A 57 3.41 -5.69 2.57
N LEU A 58 3.56 -5.11 1.38
CA LEU A 58 2.52 -5.20 0.35
C LEU A 58 2.24 -6.67 -0.02
N GLY A 59 3.27 -7.52 -0.08
CA GLY A 59 3.12 -8.94 -0.41
C GLY A 59 2.26 -9.70 0.61
N GLU A 60 2.52 -9.47 1.90
CA GLU A 60 1.71 -10.07 2.99
C GLU A 60 0.26 -9.58 2.96
N TRP A 61 0.06 -8.29 2.71
CA TRP A 61 -1.27 -7.74 2.55
C TRP A 61 -2.03 -8.35 1.36
N LEU A 62 -1.37 -8.49 0.21
CA LEU A 62 -1.97 -9.07 -0.99
C LEU A 62 -2.39 -10.53 -0.78
N ASP A 63 -1.64 -11.32 0.01
CA ASP A 63 -2.04 -12.69 0.37
C ASP A 63 -3.30 -12.70 1.22
N ILE A 64 -3.38 -11.83 2.23
CA ILE A 64 -4.57 -11.68 3.06
C ILE A 64 -5.75 -11.22 2.19
N TRP A 65 -5.53 -10.22 1.33
CA TRP A 65 -6.56 -9.69 0.47
C TRP A 65 -7.12 -10.71 -0.51
N LEU A 66 -6.26 -11.51 -1.14
CA LEU A 66 -6.69 -12.60 -2.03
C LEU A 66 -7.49 -13.66 -1.27
N LYS A 67 -7.07 -14.01 -0.07
CA LYS A 67 -7.73 -15.04 0.73
C LYS A 67 -9.09 -14.58 1.28
N GLU A 68 -9.13 -13.40 1.90
CA GLU A 68 -10.28 -12.96 2.67
C GLU A 68 -11.29 -12.12 1.85
N TYR A 69 -10.79 -11.29 0.92
CA TYR A 69 -11.63 -10.31 0.20
C TYR A 69 -11.96 -10.72 -1.24
N SER A 70 -11.26 -11.68 -1.82
CA SER A 70 -11.57 -12.20 -3.14
C SER A 70 -12.42 -13.47 -3.13
N ALA A 71 -12.70 -14.04 -1.96
CA ALA A 71 -13.44 -15.30 -1.79
C ALA A 71 -14.82 -15.31 -2.47
N ASN A 72 -15.49 -14.17 -2.53
CA ASN A 72 -16.82 -14.01 -3.14
C ASN A 72 -16.80 -13.76 -4.66
N LEU A 73 -15.61 -13.70 -5.26
CA LEU A 73 -15.48 -13.49 -6.71
C LEU A 73 -15.62 -14.83 -7.45
N LYS A 74 -15.98 -14.73 -8.73
CA LYS A 74 -16.01 -15.92 -9.61
C LYS A 74 -14.63 -16.59 -9.65
N PRO A 75 -14.54 -17.93 -9.71
CA PRO A 75 -13.26 -18.65 -9.68
C PRO A 75 -12.24 -18.17 -10.73
N MET A 76 -12.69 -17.87 -11.94
CA MET A 76 -11.84 -17.34 -13.01
C MET A 76 -11.25 -15.95 -12.66
N THR A 77 -12.02 -15.12 -11.95
CA THR A 77 -11.55 -13.80 -11.52
C THR A 77 -10.52 -13.92 -10.40
N GLN A 78 -10.76 -14.85 -9.46
CA GLN A 78 -9.80 -15.13 -8.38
C GLN A 78 -8.47 -15.63 -8.95
N GLN A 79 -8.52 -16.55 -9.90
CA GLN A 79 -7.33 -17.05 -10.58
C GLN A 79 -6.57 -15.92 -11.29
N THR A 80 -7.27 -15.09 -12.07
CA THR A 80 -6.67 -13.93 -12.74
C THR A 80 -6.00 -12.98 -11.75
N TYR A 81 -6.63 -12.70 -10.62
CA TYR A 81 -6.06 -11.82 -9.59
C TYR A 81 -4.82 -12.44 -8.95
N SER A 82 -4.88 -13.72 -8.62
CA SER A 82 -3.75 -14.46 -8.07
C SER A 82 -2.55 -14.48 -9.03
N GLU A 83 -2.79 -14.72 -10.30
CA GLU A 83 -1.76 -14.70 -11.36
C GLU A 83 -1.13 -13.31 -11.52
N GLN A 84 -1.93 -12.23 -11.53
CA GLN A 84 -1.42 -10.87 -11.65
C GLN A 84 -0.62 -10.45 -10.42
N VAL A 85 -1.10 -10.82 -9.25
CA VAL A 85 -0.38 -10.56 -7.98
C VAL A 85 0.92 -11.35 -7.94
N GLY A 86 0.89 -12.65 -8.23
CA GLY A 86 2.06 -13.53 -8.13
C GLY A 86 3.13 -13.25 -9.18
N ASN A 87 2.72 -13.01 -10.43
CA ASN A 87 3.65 -12.90 -11.54
C ASN A 87 4.19 -11.47 -11.75
N HIS A 88 3.44 -10.44 -11.34
CA HIS A 88 3.80 -9.05 -11.64
C HIS A 88 4.00 -8.20 -10.39
N ILE A 89 3.06 -8.19 -9.45
CA ILE A 89 3.09 -7.21 -8.35
C ILE A 89 4.07 -7.63 -7.25
N LYS A 90 3.98 -8.88 -6.79
CA LYS A 90 4.81 -9.37 -5.68
C LYS A 90 6.31 -9.38 -5.95
N PRO A 91 6.81 -9.78 -7.13
CA PRO A 91 8.24 -9.76 -7.40
C PRO A 91 8.87 -8.38 -7.28
N GLU A 92 8.15 -7.34 -7.71
CA GLU A 92 8.65 -5.97 -7.79
C GLU A 92 8.33 -5.14 -6.53
N LEU A 93 7.09 -5.19 -6.06
CA LEU A 93 6.60 -4.33 -4.99
C LEU A 93 6.37 -5.08 -3.65
N GLY A 94 6.32 -6.40 -3.66
CA GLY A 94 5.88 -7.20 -2.52
C GLY A 94 6.71 -7.03 -1.25
N ARG A 95 7.99 -6.69 -1.35
CA ARG A 95 8.90 -6.49 -0.21
C ARG A 95 8.75 -5.11 0.45
N ILE A 96 8.08 -4.17 -0.21
CA ILE A 96 7.90 -2.81 0.29
C ILE A 96 6.84 -2.83 1.39
N LYS A 97 7.12 -2.17 2.51
CA LYS A 97 6.12 -2.01 3.58
C LYS A 97 4.98 -1.12 3.08
N LEU A 98 3.76 -1.44 3.46
CA LEU A 98 2.58 -0.65 3.07
C LEU A 98 2.74 0.84 3.36
N LYS A 99 3.25 1.20 4.54
CA LYS A 99 3.48 2.60 4.94
C LYS A 99 4.50 3.34 4.08
N ASP A 100 5.43 2.61 3.46
CA ASP A 100 6.52 3.18 2.67
C ASP A 100 6.20 3.18 1.17
N LEU A 101 5.07 2.59 0.77
CA LEU A 101 4.62 2.50 -0.61
C LEU A 101 4.12 3.87 -1.10
N LYS A 102 4.81 4.43 -2.10
CA LYS A 102 4.51 5.74 -2.68
C LYS A 102 4.07 5.63 -4.13
N THR A 103 3.26 6.60 -4.57
CA THR A 103 2.78 6.69 -5.97
C THR A 103 3.91 6.60 -7.00
N HIS A 104 5.02 7.28 -6.77
CA HIS A 104 6.18 7.25 -7.67
C HIS A 104 6.74 5.82 -7.85
N MET A 105 6.77 5.00 -6.78
CA MET A 105 7.27 3.62 -6.87
C MET A 105 6.35 2.76 -7.74
N ILE A 106 5.04 2.93 -7.60
CA ILE A 106 4.03 2.27 -8.43
C ILE A 106 4.13 2.75 -9.88
N GLN A 107 4.37 4.05 -10.10
CA GLN A 107 4.57 4.60 -11.44
C GLN A 107 5.82 4.03 -12.12
N CYS A 108 6.94 3.91 -11.40
CA CYS A 108 8.15 3.26 -11.92
C CYS A 108 7.89 1.79 -12.29
N PHE A 109 7.12 1.08 -11.47
CA PHE A 109 6.69 -0.29 -11.75
C PHE A 109 5.87 -0.38 -13.05
N TYR A 110 4.92 0.52 -13.31
CA TYR A 110 4.19 0.51 -14.58
C TYR A 110 5.09 0.86 -15.77
N ASN A 111 5.99 1.81 -15.60
CA ASN A 111 6.93 2.19 -16.65
C ASN A 111 7.89 1.05 -17.00
N SER A 112 8.33 0.26 -16.02
CA SER A 112 9.18 -0.92 -16.26
C SER A 112 8.45 -2.00 -17.07
N MET A 113 7.14 -2.15 -16.87
CA MET A 113 6.33 -3.08 -17.67
C MET A 113 6.11 -2.62 -19.10
N VAL A 114 6.14 -1.31 -19.36
CA VAL A 114 6.05 -0.75 -20.74
C VAL A 114 7.39 -0.90 -21.47
N ASN A 115 8.49 -0.63 -20.79
CA ASN A 115 9.82 -0.47 -21.41
C ASN A 115 10.78 -1.65 -21.13
N GLY A 116 10.32 -2.70 -20.45
CA GLY A 116 11.15 -3.84 -20.07
C GLY A 116 11.45 -4.79 -21.24
N ASN A 117 12.27 -5.82 -20.98
CA ASN A 117 12.66 -6.83 -21.97
C ASN A 117 11.47 -7.60 -22.59
N ARG A 118 10.34 -7.65 -21.88
CA ARG A 118 9.07 -8.24 -22.35
C ARG A 118 7.95 -7.24 -22.07
N PRO A 119 7.76 -6.25 -22.96
CA PRO A 119 6.78 -5.21 -22.73
C PRO A 119 5.36 -5.78 -22.71
N LEU A 120 4.59 -5.36 -21.71
CA LEU A 120 3.19 -5.74 -21.57
C LEU A 120 2.28 -4.75 -22.32
N SER A 121 1.15 -5.27 -22.80
CA SER A 121 0.15 -4.40 -23.45
C SER A 121 -0.44 -3.41 -22.44
N ALA A 122 -0.84 -2.24 -22.93
CA ALA A 122 -1.52 -1.23 -22.12
C ALA A 122 -2.79 -1.79 -21.43
N LYS A 123 -3.48 -2.75 -22.07
CA LYS A 123 -4.64 -3.44 -21.48
C LYS A 123 -4.23 -4.31 -20.29
N THR A 124 -3.13 -5.07 -20.42
CA THR A 124 -2.60 -5.91 -19.33
C THR A 124 -2.19 -5.03 -18.13
N ILE A 125 -1.48 -3.94 -18.38
CA ILE A 125 -1.05 -3.01 -17.33
C ILE A 125 -2.26 -2.37 -16.61
N LYS A 126 -3.32 -2.02 -17.34
CA LYS A 126 -4.58 -1.55 -16.75
C LYS A 126 -5.25 -2.59 -15.87
N ASN A 127 -5.21 -3.87 -16.25
CA ASN A 127 -5.76 -4.94 -15.44
C ASN A 127 -4.96 -5.11 -14.15
N ILE A 128 -3.61 -5.11 -14.22
CA ILE A 128 -2.72 -5.18 -13.06
C ILE A 128 -2.97 -3.99 -12.13
N HIS A 129 -3.09 -2.78 -12.70
CA HIS A 129 -3.45 -1.59 -11.93
C HIS A 129 -4.79 -1.76 -11.21
N GLY A 130 -5.82 -2.28 -11.90
CA GLY A 130 -7.14 -2.50 -11.31
C GLY A 130 -7.10 -3.42 -10.09
N VAL A 131 -6.30 -4.48 -10.13
CA VAL A 131 -6.11 -5.41 -9.02
C VAL A 131 -5.37 -4.71 -7.86
N LEU A 132 -4.24 -4.07 -8.16
CA LEU A 132 -3.45 -3.35 -7.15
C LEU A 132 -4.25 -2.22 -6.50
N HIS A 133 -4.95 -1.42 -7.30
CA HIS A 133 -5.78 -0.33 -6.81
C HIS A 133 -6.87 -0.82 -5.85
N ARG A 134 -7.57 -1.91 -6.18
CA ARG A 134 -8.62 -2.51 -5.32
C ARG A 134 -8.04 -3.02 -4.01
N ALA A 135 -6.91 -3.72 -4.05
CA ALA A 135 -6.25 -4.23 -2.86
C ALA A 135 -5.78 -3.09 -1.93
N LEU A 136 -5.22 -2.02 -2.50
CA LEU A 136 -4.80 -0.85 -1.73
C LEU A 136 -6.00 -0.04 -1.21
N GLN A 137 -7.09 0.04 -1.98
CA GLN A 137 -8.32 0.68 -1.50
C GLN A 137 -8.91 -0.07 -0.31
N GLN A 138 -8.86 -1.39 -0.31
CA GLN A 138 -9.26 -2.20 0.83
C GLN A 138 -8.32 -1.98 2.03
N ALA A 139 -7.02 -1.79 1.80
CA ALA A 139 -6.06 -1.44 2.86
C ALA A 139 -6.40 -0.09 3.50
N VAL A 140 -6.85 0.90 2.71
CA VAL A 140 -7.35 2.19 3.23
C VAL A 140 -8.61 1.98 4.06
N SER A 141 -9.58 1.19 3.57
CA SER A 141 -10.81 0.88 4.31
C SER A 141 -10.55 0.14 5.63
N ASN A 142 -9.47 -0.61 5.71
CA ASN A 142 -9.04 -1.31 6.93
C ASN A 142 -8.09 -0.48 7.80
N ASN A 143 -7.92 0.80 7.52
CA ASN A 143 -7.02 1.71 8.25
C ASN A 143 -5.53 1.27 8.26
N LEU A 144 -5.10 0.49 7.26
CA LEU A 144 -3.70 0.12 7.06
C LEU A 144 -2.92 1.16 6.26
N LEU A 145 -3.62 1.95 5.46
CA LEU A 145 -3.11 3.08 4.69
C LEU A 145 -4.01 4.30 4.89
N ARG A 146 -3.41 5.49 4.83
CA ARG A 146 -4.14 6.75 4.91
C ARG A 146 -4.89 7.05 3.62
N ASP A 147 -4.23 6.85 2.50
CA ASP A 147 -4.72 7.06 1.14
C ASP A 147 -4.17 6.00 0.20
N ASN A 148 -4.82 5.87 -0.95
CA ASN A 148 -4.44 4.88 -1.94
C ASN A 148 -3.37 5.46 -2.89
N PRO A 149 -2.10 5.02 -2.80
CA PRO A 149 -1.03 5.57 -3.61
C PRO A 149 -1.14 5.22 -5.10
N ALA A 150 -1.99 4.26 -5.49
CA ALA A 150 -2.21 3.91 -6.89
C ALA A 150 -3.17 4.87 -7.60
N THR A 151 -3.96 5.68 -6.86
CA THR A 151 -4.98 6.56 -7.45
C THR A 151 -4.41 7.61 -8.39
N ALA A 152 -3.26 8.18 -8.05
CA ALA A 152 -2.63 9.25 -8.83
C ALA A 152 -1.66 8.75 -9.93
N CYS A 153 -1.61 7.44 -10.19
CA CYS A 153 -0.75 6.88 -11.22
C CYS A 153 -1.28 7.13 -12.63
N VAL A 154 -0.36 7.42 -13.54
CA VAL A 154 -0.66 7.61 -14.97
C VAL A 154 -0.49 6.27 -15.70
N LEU A 155 -1.54 5.81 -16.36
CA LEU A 155 -1.55 4.56 -17.10
C LEU A 155 -1.32 4.77 -18.59
N PRO A 156 -0.68 3.80 -19.29
CA PRO A 156 -0.50 3.87 -20.73
C PRO A 156 -1.85 3.88 -21.46
N LYS A 157 -1.94 4.66 -22.55
CA LYS A 157 -3.13 4.72 -23.38
C LYS A 157 -3.31 3.39 -24.13
N VAL A 158 -4.51 2.81 -24.07
CA VAL A 158 -4.87 1.68 -24.91
C VAL A 158 -5.13 2.21 -26.30
N GLN A 159 -4.28 1.84 -27.28
CA GLN A 159 -4.59 2.06 -28.68
C GLN A 159 -5.75 1.13 -29.05
N LYS A 160 -6.87 1.70 -29.48
CA LYS A 160 -7.92 0.91 -30.12
C LYS A 160 -7.39 0.47 -31.48
N PRO A 161 -7.43 -0.84 -31.83
CA PRO A 161 -7.15 -1.22 -33.21
C PRO A 161 -8.14 -0.51 -34.12
N GLU A 162 -7.63 0.18 -35.14
CA GLU A 162 -8.48 0.71 -36.20
C GLU A 162 -9.24 -0.46 -36.79
N ARG A 163 -10.56 -0.38 -36.74
CA ARG A 163 -11.40 -1.32 -37.50
C ARG A 163 -11.20 -0.97 -38.96
N VAL A 164 -10.35 -1.74 -39.65
CA VAL A 164 -10.33 -1.71 -41.12
C VAL A 164 -11.68 -2.23 -41.56
N SER A 165 -12.54 -1.30 -42.01
CA SER A 165 -13.77 -1.67 -42.71
C SER A 165 -13.33 -2.22 -44.06
N CYS A 166 -13.37 -3.55 -44.25
CA CYS A 166 -13.35 -4.15 -45.56
C CYS A 166 -14.67 -3.79 -46.27
N ASN A 167 -14.56 -2.93 -47.28
CA ASN A 167 -15.60 -2.75 -48.28
C ASN A 167 -15.57 -3.93 -49.25
#